data_387f4904f37c54462974bb8f31a8cf9a
#
_entry.id   387f4904f37c54462974bb8f31a8cf9a
#
_cell.length_a   1.000
_cell.length_b   1.000
_cell.length_c   1.000
_cell.angle_alpha   90.00
_cell.angle_beta   90.00
_cell.angle_gamma   90.00
#
_symmetry.space_group_name_H-M   'P 1'
#
loop_
_entity.id
_entity.type
_entity.pdbx_description
1 polymer ?
#
loop_
_entity_poly.entity_id
_entity_poly.type
_entity_poly.pdbx_seq_one_letter_code
_entity_poly.pdbx_strand_id
1 'polypeptide(L)'
;MFVPCGGRYVISHIFVASTDDFHACSPEAVNISNVAALVDSEGKPHFSYVVEGANLFFTQQARLYLEQRKVVLFKDSSANKGGVTSSSLEVLAGLALTTEEYLDLMIFKDGKPSEFYQSYVKDIQEKISENAAAEFHCLWKEHARLSGSKPRTVISDELSSTLNNLQAELENSDLFDDVPSRKGVMRRAIPATLVEKVGLDELLKRLPEPYQRAIFSSWAASRFVSLSLSHRFWTLSHPEHIATDLQVRC
;
A
#
# COMPACT_ATOMS: atom_id res chain seq x y z
N MET A 1 2.85 17.58 12.68
CA MET A 1 2.95 16.31 11.94
C MET A 1 4.36 16.21 11.38
N PHE A 2 4.98 15.05 11.47
CA PHE A 2 6.29 14.75 10.91
C PHE A 2 6.16 13.68 9.83
N VAL A 3 6.70 13.95 8.62
CA VAL A 3 6.61 13.04 7.47
C VAL A 3 8.02 12.88 6.91
N PRO A 4 8.80 11.88 7.37
CA PRO A 4 10.08 11.57 6.76
C PRO A 4 9.87 10.98 5.37
N CYS A 5 10.30 11.70 4.34
CA CYS A 5 10.25 11.26 2.94
C CYS A 5 11.68 11.09 2.42
N GLY A 6 11.95 10.01 1.70
CA GLY A 6 13.25 9.78 1.07
C GLY A 6 13.58 10.87 0.04
N GLY A 7 14.70 11.56 0.22
CA GLY A 7 15.23 12.59 -0.66
C GLY A 7 16.34 13.37 0.03
N ARG A 8 17.32 13.88 -0.72
CA ARG A 8 18.53 14.56 -0.22
C ARG A 8 18.27 15.92 0.45
N TYR A 9 17.06 16.23 0.86
CA TYR A 9 16.77 17.51 1.50
C TYR A 9 16.86 17.37 3.02
N VAL A 10 17.91 17.97 3.53
CA VAL A 10 18.22 18.23 4.92
C VAL A 10 16.96 18.74 5.63
N ILE A 11 16.62 18.12 6.74
CA ILE A 11 15.65 18.65 7.73
C ILE A 11 16.30 19.87 8.43
N SER A 12 16.81 20.83 7.66
CA SER A 12 17.46 22.02 8.22
C SER A 12 16.46 23.06 8.74
N HIS A 13 15.16 22.81 8.64
CA HIS A 13 14.14 23.80 9.03
C HIS A 13 13.02 23.25 9.92
N ILE A 14 13.11 22.04 10.42
CA ILE A 14 12.16 21.52 11.41
C ILE A 14 12.91 21.42 12.74
N PHE A 15 12.75 22.41 13.58
CA PHE A 15 13.05 22.51 15.00
C PHE A 15 13.68 21.28 15.70
N VAL A 16 14.89 20.92 15.37
CA VAL A 16 15.72 20.03 16.17
C VAL A 16 17.03 20.79 16.45
N ALA A 17 17.35 20.95 17.70
CA ALA A 17 18.43 21.81 18.17
C ALA A 17 19.86 21.31 17.83
N SER A 18 20.00 20.20 17.10
CA SER A 18 21.25 19.76 16.48
C SER A 18 20.96 19.03 15.17
N THR A 19 21.46 19.58 14.08
CA THR A 19 21.25 19.10 12.71
C THR A 19 22.17 17.92 12.34
N ASP A 20 23.04 17.49 13.23
CA ASP A 20 24.08 16.50 12.91
C ASP A 20 23.65 15.05 13.11
N ASP A 21 22.51 14.80 13.78
CA ASP A 21 22.13 13.45 14.19
C ASP A 21 21.12 12.73 13.27
N PHE A 22 20.51 13.44 12.29
CA PHE A 22 19.50 12.83 11.42
C PHE A 22 19.84 12.98 9.93
N HIS A 23 20.45 11.95 9.36
CA HIS A 23 20.54 11.83 7.90
C HIS A 23 19.19 11.37 7.34
N ALA A 24 18.44 12.28 6.74
CA ALA A 24 17.05 12.12 6.33
C ALA A 24 16.75 10.98 5.33
N CYS A 25 17.74 10.20 4.92
CA CYS A 25 17.61 9.16 3.90
C CYS A 25 18.26 7.82 4.29
N SER A 26 18.82 7.71 5.49
CA SER A 26 19.44 6.45 5.93
C SER A 26 18.42 5.56 6.61
N PRO A 27 18.40 4.24 6.31
CA PRO A 27 17.68 3.29 7.14
C PRO A 27 18.10 3.46 8.61
N GLU A 28 17.11 3.30 9.52
CA GLU A 28 17.31 3.40 10.98
C GLU A 28 17.88 4.74 11.46
N ALA A 29 17.63 5.82 10.68
CA ALA A 29 18.06 7.17 11.05
C ALA A 29 17.55 7.57 12.45
N VAL A 30 16.35 7.11 12.83
CA VAL A 30 15.84 7.24 14.19
C VAL A 30 15.77 5.86 14.84
N ASN A 31 16.56 5.68 15.88
CA ASN A 31 16.66 4.46 16.66
C ASN A 31 16.58 4.77 18.17
N ILE A 32 16.71 3.75 19.01
CA ILE A 32 16.52 3.91 20.46
C ILE A 32 17.59 4.84 21.10
N SER A 33 18.75 5.00 20.48
CA SER A 33 19.82 5.84 21.02
C SER A 33 19.58 7.34 20.78
N ASN A 34 18.80 7.71 19.76
CA ASN A 34 18.57 9.11 19.38
C ASN A 34 17.11 9.56 19.38
N VAL A 35 16.14 8.64 19.52
CA VAL A 35 14.71 8.97 19.52
C VAL A 35 14.31 9.96 20.62
N ALA A 36 15.09 10.04 21.70
CA ALA A 36 14.87 10.99 22.78
C ALA A 36 14.97 12.45 22.31
N ALA A 37 15.70 12.74 21.22
CA ALA A 37 15.73 14.08 20.62
C ALA A 37 14.39 14.52 20.00
N LEU A 38 13.43 13.61 19.83
CA LEU A 38 12.07 13.91 19.35
C LEU A 38 11.07 14.24 20.46
N VAL A 39 11.54 14.33 21.72
CA VAL A 39 10.75 14.72 22.88
C VAL A 39 11.44 15.87 23.63
N ASP A 40 10.65 16.66 24.34
CA ASP A 40 11.20 17.73 25.19
C ASP A 40 11.71 17.18 26.54
N SER A 41 12.20 18.09 27.39
CA SER A 41 12.73 17.75 28.72
C SER A 41 11.70 17.13 29.67
N GLU A 42 10.41 17.29 29.40
CA GLU A 42 9.29 16.70 30.16
C GLU A 42 8.85 15.35 29.56
N GLY A 43 9.50 14.91 28.47
CA GLY A 43 9.16 13.67 27.76
C GLY A 43 7.96 13.80 26.81
N LYS A 44 7.50 15.01 26.50
CA LYS A 44 6.41 15.27 25.58
C LYS A 44 6.94 15.30 24.15
N PRO A 45 6.35 14.55 23.22
CA PRO A 45 6.75 14.54 21.82
C PRO A 45 6.60 15.91 21.14
N HIS A 46 7.57 16.28 20.32
CA HIS A 46 7.48 17.48 19.47
C HIS A 46 6.42 17.36 18.38
N PHE A 47 5.99 16.12 18.05
CA PHE A 47 5.00 15.81 17.02
C PHE A 47 3.89 14.94 17.58
N SER A 48 2.65 15.30 17.30
CA SER A 48 1.48 14.45 17.64
C SER A 48 1.26 13.33 16.62
N TYR A 49 1.73 13.52 15.39
CA TYR A 49 1.55 12.59 14.27
C TYR A 49 2.87 12.36 13.55
N VAL A 50 3.13 11.09 13.19
CA VAL A 50 4.25 10.68 12.34
C VAL A 50 3.70 9.79 11.24
N VAL A 51 4.07 10.08 9.98
CA VAL A 51 3.73 9.26 8.81
C VAL A 51 5.01 8.96 8.05
N GLU A 52 5.42 7.69 8.01
CA GLU A 52 6.69 7.30 7.43
C GLU A 52 6.61 7.14 5.91
N GLY A 53 6.98 8.18 5.18
CA GLY A 53 7.15 8.11 3.72
C GLY A 53 8.45 7.44 3.28
N ALA A 54 9.51 7.53 4.10
CA ALA A 54 10.79 6.87 3.84
C ALA A 54 10.80 5.43 4.36
N ASN A 55 11.42 4.52 3.61
CA ASN A 55 11.59 3.13 4.03
C ASN A 55 12.56 3.04 5.22
N LEU A 56 12.17 2.26 6.23
CA LEU A 56 13.00 1.90 7.38
C LEU A 56 13.59 3.10 8.15
N PHE A 57 12.92 4.25 8.12
CA PHE A 57 13.44 5.46 8.76
C PHE A 57 13.52 5.33 10.28
N PHE A 58 12.52 4.73 10.91
CA PHE A 58 12.51 4.44 12.33
C PHE A 58 12.81 2.94 12.58
N THR A 59 13.58 2.65 13.64
CA THR A 59 13.58 1.29 14.19
C THR A 59 12.28 0.99 14.91
N GLN A 60 11.92 -0.28 15.06
CA GLN A 60 10.70 -0.67 15.78
C GLN A 60 10.71 -0.18 17.24
N GLN A 61 11.87 -0.21 17.91
CA GLN A 61 11.99 0.29 19.27
C GLN A 61 11.72 1.80 19.35
N ALA A 62 12.20 2.57 18.38
CA ALA A 62 11.94 4.01 18.32
C ALA A 62 10.44 4.31 18.08
N ARG A 63 9.77 3.52 17.21
CA ARG A 63 8.32 3.64 17.00
C ARG A 63 7.56 3.39 18.29
N LEU A 64 7.85 2.29 18.98
CA LEU A 64 7.18 1.96 20.25
C LEU A 64 7.42 3.02 21.33
N TYR A 65 8.63 3.58 21.40
CA TYR A 65 8.96 4.68 22.31
C TYR A 65 8.06 5.91 22.10
N LEU A 66 7.80 6.26 20.83
CA LEU A 66 6.93 7.38 20.47
C LEU A 66 5.44 7.06 20.70
N GLU A 67 4.99 5.86 20.35
CA GLU A 67 3.59 5.45 20.54
C GLU A 67 3.21 5.34 22.03
N GLN A 68 4.13 4.92 22.92
CA GLN A 68 3.94 4.97 24.38
C GLN A 68 3.71 6.40 24.86
N ARG A 69 4.23 7.39 24.15
CA ARG A 69 4.04 8.83 24.43
C ARG A 69 2.86 9.44 23.65
N LYS A 70 1.95 8.59 23.17
CA LYS A 70 0.71 8.98 22.52
C LYS A 70 0.92 9.63 21.12
N VAL A 71 2.06 9.44 20.49
CA VAL A 71 2.23 9.80 19.09
C VAL A 71 1.38 8.85 18.24
N VAL A 72 0.60 9.41 17.32
CA VAL A 72 -0.10 8.64 16.29
C VAL A 72 0.88 8.38 15.17
N LEU A 73 1.33 7.12 15.04
CA LEU A 73 2.37 6.76 14.09
C LEU A 73 1.82 5.78 13.04
N PHE A 74 2.02 6.11 11.75
CA PHE A 74 1.79 5.24 10.62
C PHE A 74 3.12 4.82 10.03
N LYS A 75 3.40 3.53 10.13
CA LYS A 75 4.64 2.89 9.73
C LYS A 75 4.80 2.92 8.21
N ASP A 76 6.05 2.89 7.74
CA ASP A 76 6.45 2.85 6.33
C ASP A 76 5.70 1.79 5.51
N SER A 77 5.62 0.55 6.00
CA SER A 77 4.91 -0.55 5.33
C SER A 77 3.41 -0.28 5.07
N SER A 78 2.80 0.68 5.78
CA SER A 78 1.41 1.10 5.56
C SER A 78 1.30 2.45 4.85
N ALA A 79 2.29 3.33 4.99
CA ALA A 79 2.20 4.73 4.54
C ALA A 79 2.84 4.98 3.16
N ASN A 80 3.77 4.12 2.69
CA ASN A 80 4.57 4.41 1.50
C ASN A 80 4.37 3.44 0.32
N LYS A 81 3.27 2.71 0.28
CA LYS A 81 2.97 1.72 -0.78
C LYS A 81 2.76 2.34 -2.18
N GLY A 82 2.64 3.67 -2.28
CA GLY A 82 2.38 4.36 -3.56
C GLY A 82 3.44 4.10 -4.62
N GLY A 83 4.71 4.11 -4.25
CA GLY A 83 5.83 3.83 -5.18
C GLY A 83 5.77 2.42 -5.76
N VAL A 84 5.53 1.42 -4.92
CA VAL A 84 5.39 0.02 -5.37
C VAL A 84 4.14 -0.15 -6.24
N THR A 85 3.02 0.49 -5.88
CA THR A 85 1.79 0.44 -6.68
C THR A 85 2.01 1.04 -8.06
N SER A 86 2.65 2.22 -8.17
CA SER A 86 2.89 2.87 -9.46
C SER A 86 3.82 2.03 -10.36
N SER A 87 4.93 1.51 -9.81
CA SER A 87 5.85 0.66 -10.58
C SER A 87 5.22 -0.66 -11.02
N SER A 88 4.38 -1.28 -10.20
CA SER A 88 3.65 -2.50 -10.59
C SER A 88 2.67 -2.24 -11.73
N LEU A 89 1.99 -1.10 -11.74
CA LEU A 89 1.07 -0.72 -12.80
C LEU A 89 1.79 -0.29 -14.08
N GLU A 90 3.00 0.27 -13.97
CA GLU A 90 3.87 0.52 -15.13
C GLU A 90 4.31 -0.80 -15.80
N VAL A 91 4.73 -1.80 -14.99
CA VAL A 91 5.04 -3.15 -15.49
C VAL A 91 3.81 -3.78 -16.16
N LEU A 92 2.62 -3.63 -15.55
CA LEU A 92 1.38 -4.10 -16.14
C LEU A 92 1.14 -3.52 -17.54
N ALA A 93 1.32 -2.20 -17.71
CA ALA A 93 1.20 -1.58 -19.04
C ALA A 93 2.23 -2.14 -20.04
N GLY A 94 3.47 -2.34 -19.59
CA GLY A 94 4.53 -2.94 -20.42
C GLY A 94 4.24 -4.36 -20.87
N LEU A 95 3.54 -5.17 -20.06
CA LEU A 95 3.13 -6.53 -20.42
C LEU A 95 1.85 -6.58 -21.27
N ALA A 96 0.97 -5.60 -21.09
CA ALA A 96 -0.34 -5.56 -21.72
C ALA A 96 -0.34 -4.93 -23.10
N LEU A 97 0.55 -3.97 -23.36
CA LEU A 97 0.68 -3.26 -24.63
C LEU A 97 1.70 -3.95 -25.54
N THR A 98 1.44 -3.96 -26.86
CA THR A 98 2.48 -4.31 -27.82
C THR A 98 3.59 -3.25 -27.81
N THR A 99 4.75 -3.58 -28.37
CA THR A 99 5.86 -2.60 -28.46
C THR A 99 5.43 -1.32 -29.17
N GLU A 100 4.66 -1.43 -30.25
CA GLU A 100 4.17 -0.27 -30.99
C GLU A 100 3.18 0.55 -30.18
N GLU A 101 2.21 -0.11 -29.53
CA GLU A 101 1.25 0.54 -28.64
C GLU A 101 1.97 1.24 -27.48
N TYR A 102 2.99 0.59 -26.87
CA TYR A 102 3.74 1.17 -25.76
C TYR A 102 4.51 2.42 -26.20
N LEU A 103 5.21 2.37 -27.32
CA LEU A 103 5.94 3.51 -27.87
C LEU A 103 5.00 4.67 -28.25
N ASP A 104 3.80 4.36 -28.73
CA ASP A 104 2.83 5.38 -29.09
C ASP A 104 2.14 6.01 -27.85
N LEU A 105 1.78 5.20 -26.86
CA LEU A 105 0.90 5.59 -25.76
C LEU A 105 1.67 6.00 -24.50
N MET A 106 2.81 5.36 -24.19
CA MET A 106 3.53 5.55 -22.93
C MET A 106 4.75 6.45 -23.04
N ILE A 107 5.31 6.62 -24.25
CA ILE A 107 6.51 7.44 -24.46
C ILE A 107 6.12 8.85 -24.86
N PHE A 108 6.81 9.83 -24.28
CA PHE A 108 6.60 11.25 -24.59
C PHE A 108 7.08 11.58 -25.99
N LYS A 109 6.24 12.26 -26.77
CA LYS A 109 6.57 12.79 -28.09
C LYS A 109 6.76 14.30 -27.98
N ASP A 110 7.88 14.80 -28.41
CA ASP A 110 8.25 16.23 -28.31
C ASP A 110 8.10 16.79 -26.87
N GLY A 111 8.44 15.96 -25.88
CA GLY A 111 8.33 16.31 -24.46
C GLY A 111 6.91 16.35 -23.92
N LYS A 112 5.91 15.89 -24.68
CA LYS A 112 4.50 15.89 -24.28
C LYS A 112 4.00 14.45 -24.05
N PRO A 113 3.30 14.18 -22.93
CA PRO A 113 2.62 12.91 -22.70
C PRO A 113 1.40 12.77 -23.62
N SER A 114 1.09 11.55 -24.02
CA SER A 114 -0.15 11.22 -24.71
C SER A 114 -1.38 11.43 -23.80
N GLU A 115 -2.57 11.53 -24.38
CA GLU A 115 -3.83 11.57 -23.59
C GLU A 115 -4.02 10.26 -22.81
N PHE A 116 -3.65 9.11 -23.40
CA PHE A 116 -3.67 7.83 -22.73
C PHE A 116 -2.78 7.85 -21.48
N TYR A 117 -1.53 8.29 -21.60
CA TYR A 117 -0.60 8.37 -20.49
C TYR A 117 -1.16 9.23 -19.33
N GLN A 118 -1.73 10.39 -19.66
CA GLN A 118 -2.32 11.29 -18.66
C GLN A 118 -3.49 10.61 -17.91
N SER A 119 -4.39 9.94 -18.64
CA SER A 119 -5.52 9.20 -18.06
C SER A 119 -5.02 8.01 -17.23
N TYR A 120 -4.02 7.29 -17.73
CA TYR A 120 -3.42 6.16 -17.02
C TYR A 120 -2.76 6.58 -15.70
N VAL A 121 -2.03 7.69 -15.69
CA VAL A 121 -1.44 8.27 -14.47
C VAL A 121 -2.54 8.65 -13.47
N LYS A 122 -3.65 9.20 -13.95
CA LYS A 122 -4.80 9.53 -13.09
C LYS A 122 -5.40 8.29 -12.44
N ASP A 123 -5.63 7.21 -13.21
CA ASP A 123 -6.10 5.92 -12.66
C ASP A 123 -5.15 5.39 -11.58
N ILE A 124 -3.82 5.49 -11.82
CA ILE A 124 -2.80 5.07 -10.84
C ILE A 124 -2.92 5.89 -9.55
N GLN A 125 -3.03 7.21 -9.66
CA GLN A 125 -3.17 8.11 -8.50
C GLN A 125 -4.43 7.81 -7.71
N GLU A 126 -5.55 7.55 -8.37
CA GLU A 126 -6.81 7.15 -7.75
C GLU A 126 -6.67 5.83 -7.00
N LYS A 127 -6.05 4.80 -7.61
CA LYS A 127 -5.79 3.51 -6.94
C LYS A 127 -4.87 3.65 -5.73
N ILE A 128 -3.82 4.46 -5.82
CA ILE A 128 -2.93 4.74 -4.68
C ILE A 128 -3.73 5.39 -3.54
N SER A 129 -4.55 6.37 -3.85
CA SER A 129 -5.37 7.08 -2.87
C SER A 129 -6.40 6.16 -2.20
N GLU A 130 -7.10 5.34 -2.99
CA GLU A 130 -8.04 4.34 -2.48
C GLU A 130 -7.37 3.32 -1.56
N ASN A 131 -6.22 2.78 -1.97
CA ASN A 131 -5.48 1.81 -1.18
C ASN A 131 -4.95 2.41 0.12
N ALA A 132 -4.43 3.63 0.07
CA ALA A 132 -3.97 4.35 1.27
C ALA A 132 -5.13 4.62 2.25
N ALA A 133 -6.29 5.04 1.75
CA ALA A 133 -7.47 5.23 2.58
C ALA A 133 -7.96 3.92 3.21
N ALA A 134 -7.98 2.83 2.45
CA ALA A 134 -8.37 1.51 2.95
C ALA A 134 -7.42 1.03 4.06
N GLU A 135 -6.11 1.13 3.86
CA GLU A 135 -5.10 0.78 4.86
C GLU A 135 -5.23 1.62 6.13
N PHE A 136 -5.37 2.95 5.98
CA PHE A 136 -5.61 3.84 7.10
C PHE A 136 -6.84 3.42 7.91
N HIS A 137 -7.96 3.17 7.25
CA HIS A 137 -9.19 2.77 7.92
C HIS A 137 -9.08 1.42 8.62
N CYS A 138 -8.36 0.45 8.04
CA CYS A 138 -8.08 -0.83 8.66
C CYS A 138 -7.32 -0.66 9.98
N LEU A 139 -6.20 0.06 9.96
CA LEU A 139 -5.38 0.31 11.14
C LEU A 139 -6.14 1.09 12.22
N TRP A 140 -6.90 2.12 11.81
CA TRP A 140 -7.65 2.96 12.73
C TRP A 140 -8.76 2.20 13.44
N LYS A 141 -9.54 1.43 12.69
CA LYS A 141 -10.64 0.61 13.23
C LYS A 141 -10.12 -0.48 14.16
N GLU A 142 -9.04 -1.17 13.77
CA GLU A 142 -8.48 -2.23 14.59
C GLU A 142 -7.88 -1.68 15.89
N HIS A 143 -7.16 -0.56 15.83
CA HIS A 143 -6.66 0.10 17.03
C HIS A 143 -7.81 0.52 17.99
N ALA A 144 -8.90 1.07 17.43
CA ALA A 144 -10.09 1.44 18.22
C ALA A 144 -10.78 0.21 18.81
N ARG A 145 -10.92 -0.89 18.04
CA ARG A 145 -11.49 -2.16 18.51
C ARG A 145 -10.71 -2.73 19.69
N LEU A 146 -9.40 -2.60 19.68
CA LEU A 146 -8.51 -3.01 20.77
C LEU A 146 -8.44 -1.98 21.91
N SER A 147 -9.28 -0.95 21.90
CA SER A 147 -9.30 0.13 22.91
C SER A 147 -7.92 0.79 23.09
N GLY A 148 -7.11 0.84 22.03
CA GLY A 148 -5.77 1.42 22.06
C GLY A 148 -4.71 0.60 22.82
N SER A 149 -5.02 -0.64 23.22
CA SER A 149 -4.10 -1.48 23.97
C SER A 149 -2.89 -1.99 23.17
N LYS A 150 -3.00 -2.00 21.83
CA LYS A 150 -1.93 -2.42 20.94
C LYS A 150 -1.42 -1.25 20.09
N PRO A 151 -0.09 -1.04 19.97
CA PRO A 151 0.50 -0.02 19.12
C PRO A 151 0.08 -0.19 17.64
N ARG A 152 -0.13 0.92 16.92
CA ARG A 152 -0.52 0.89 15.50
C ARG A 152 0.54 0.26 14.63
N THR A 153 1.81 0.44 14.97
CA THR A 153 2.93 -0.16 14.23
C THR A 153 2.95 -1.68 14.34
N VAL A 154 2.54 -2.23 15.47
CA VAL A 154 2.38 -3.68 15.66
C VAL A 154 1.17 -4.18 14.87
N ILE A 155 0.05 -3.45 14.88
CA ILE A 155 -1.13 -3.77 14.07
C ILE A 155 -0.79 -3.76 12.57
N SER A 156 0.03 -2.80 12.12
CA SER A 156 0.51 -2.74 10.74
C SER A 156 1.29 -4.00 10.32
N ASP A 157 2.17 -4.52 11.18
CA ASP A 157 2.91 -5.74 10.92
C ASP A 157 2.00 -6.97 10.86
N GLU A 158 1.05 -7.07 11.77
CA GLU A 158 0.05 -8.15 11.78
C GLU A 158 -0.85 -8.10 10.54
N LEU A 159 -1.30 -6.91 10.15
CA LEU A 159 -2.09 -6.69 8.94
C LEU A 159 -1.32 -7.12 7.69
N SER A 160 -0.06 -6.71 7.58
CA SER A 160 0.81 -7.08 6.45
C SER A 160 1.02 -8.61 6.38
N SER A 161 1.24 -9.25 7.53
CA SER A 161 1.38 -10.71 7.60
C SER A 161 0.09 -11.42 7.19
N THR A 162 -1.06 -10.94 7.66
CA THR A 162 -2.37 -11.49 7.30
C THR A 162 -2.65 -11.35 5.80
N LEU A 163 -2.35 -10.18 5.22
CA LEU A 163 -2.49 -9.95 3.78
C LEU A 163 -1.62 -10.89 2.96
N ASN A 164 -0.35 -11.05 3.33
CA ASN A 164 0.58 -11.91 2.61
C ASN A 164 0.17 -13.39 2.68
N ASN A 165 -0.25 -13.85 3.85
CA ASN A 165 -0.72 -15.24 4.03
C ASN A 165 -1.97 -15.49 3.18
N LEU A 166 -2.97 -14.62 3.27
CA LEU A 166 -4.19 -14.75 2.49
C LEU A 166 -3.93 -14.66 0.98
N GLN A 167 -3.03 -13.77 0.55
CA GLN A 167 -2.61 -13.71 -0.85
C GLN A 167 -2.02 -15.04 -1.31
N ALA A 168 -1.11 -15.64 -0.54
CA ALA A 168 -0.51 -16.93 -0.86
C ALA A 168 -1.54 -18.07 -0.90
N GLU A 169 -2.51 -18.08 0.01
CA GLU A 169 -3.61 -19.05 0.00
C GLU A 169 -4.48 -18.90 -1.25
N LEU A 170 -4.88 -17.68 -1.61
CA LEU A 170 -5.67 -17.39 -2.79
C LEU A 170 -4.93 -17.72 -4.10
N GLU A 171 -3.62 -17.47 -4.15
CA GLU A 171 -2.78 -17.78 -5.31
C GLU A 171 -2.70 -19.29 -5.58
N ASN A 172 -2.76 -20.12 -4.53
CA ASN A 172 -2.74 -21.58 -4.61
C ASN A 172 -4.15 -22.22 -4.65
N SER A 173 -5.22 -21.41 -4.57
CA SER A 173 -6.58 -21.91 -4.62
C SER A 173 -7.09 -22.07 -6.06
N ASP A 174 -8.19 -22.81 -6.23
CA ASP A 174 -8.93 -22.95 -7.48
C ASP A 174 -9.84 -21.75 -7.80
N LEU A 175 -9.93 -20.77 -6.91
CA LEU A 175 -10.81 -19.62 -7.09
C LEU A 175 -10.47 -18.80 -8.35
N PHE A 176 -9.19 -18.75 -8.72
CA PHE A 176 -8.74 -18.11 -9.96
C PHE A 176 -9.25 -18.84 -11.22
N ASP A 177 -9.52 -20.14 -11.13
CA ASP A 177 -9.95 -20.96 -12.26
C ASP A 177 -11.43 -20.76 -12.58
N ASP A 178 -12.21 -20.19 -11.62
CA ASP A 178 -13.58 -19.70 -11.89
C ASP A 178 -13.56 -18.47 -12.78
N VAL A 179 -13.91 -18.65 -14.05
CA VAL A 179 -13.81 -17.61 -15.07
C VAL A 179 -14.60 -16.34 -14.76
N PRO A 180 -15.87 -16.40 -14.26
CA PRO A 180 -16.59 -15.20 -13.85
C PRO A 180 -15.89 -14.42 -12.75
N SER A 181 -15.45 -15.09 -11.67
CA SER A 181 -14.73 -14.46 -10.55
C SER A 181 -13.42 -13.81 -11.03
N ARG A 182 -12.63 -14.56 -11.84
CA ARG A 182 -11.39 -14.02 -12.41
C ARG A 182 -11.64 -12.76 -13.22
N LYS A 183 -12.58 -12.78 -14.17
CA LYS A 183 -12.89 -11.59 -14.99
C LYS A 183 -13.40 -10.43 -14.15
N GLY A 184 -14.24 -10.70 -13.15
CA GLY A 184 -14.76 -9.69 -12.23
C GLY A 184 -13.68 -9.00 -11.42
N VAL A 185 -12.74 -9.76 -10.86
CA VAL A 185 -11.61 -9.24 -10.11
C VAL A 185 -10.64 -8.48 -11.02
N MET A 186 -10.23 -9.09 -12.15
CA MET A 186 -9.27 -8.48 -13.06
C MET A 186 -9.77 -7.15 -13.64
N ARG A 187 -11.05 -7.04 -13.95
CA ARG A 187 -11.66 -5.77 -14.41
C ARG A 187 -11.51 -4.64 -13.40
N ARG A 188 -11.51 -4.95 -12.10
CA ARG A 188 -11.40 -3.96 -11.02
C ARG A 188 -9.95 -3.71 -10.61
N ALA A 189 -9.11 -4.73 -10.71
CA ALA A 189 -7.70 -4.64 -10.38
C ALA A 189 -6.91 -3.81 -11.41
N ILE A 190 -7.19 -4.02 -12.69
CA ILE A 190 -6.52 -3.33 -13.81
C ILE A 190 -7.07 -1.89 -13.91
N PRO A 191 -6.23 -0.88 -14.21
CA PRO A 191 -6.67 0.49 -14.49
C PRO A 191 -7.68 0.56 -15.64
N ALA A 192 -8.72 1.38 -15.45
CA ALA A 192 -9.83 1.47 -16.40
C ALA A 192 -9.37 1.90 -17.79
N THR A 193 -8.49 2.89 -17.87
CA THR A 193 -7.87 3.37 -19.13
C THR A 193 -7.25 2.22 -19.94
N LEU A 194 -6.57 1.28 -19.29
CA LEU A 194 -5.95 0.14 -19.97
C LEU A 194 -6.99 -0.88 -20.44
N VAL A 195 -8.02 -1.14 -19.62
CA VAL A 195 -9.14 -2.02 -19.99
C VAL A 195 -9.93 -1.45 -21.18
N GLU A 196 -10.18 -0.17 -21.21
CA GLU A 196 -10.87 0.53 -22.29
C GLU A 196 -10.07 0.50 -23.59
N LYS A 197 -8.74 0.66 -23.49
CA LYS A 197 -7.85 0.68 -24.67
C LYS A 197 -7.69 -0.67 -25.32
N VAL A 198 -7.49 -1.73 -24.55
CA VAL A 198 -7.11 -3.06 -25.06
C VAL A 198 -8.29 -4.04 -25.05
N GLY A 199 -9.23 -3.85 -24.11
CA GLY A 199 -10.29 -4.81 -23.84
C GLY A 199 -9.85 -5.91 -22.86
N LEU A 200 -10.72 -6.26 -21.89
CA LEU A 200 -10.38 -7.21 -20.85
C LEU A 200 -9.99 -8.59 -21.37
N ASP A 201 -10.72 -9.13 -22.34
CA ASP A 201 -10.45 -10.47 -22.89
C ASP A 201 -9.11 -10.53 -23.61
N GLU A 202 -8.71 -9.46 -24.28
CA GLU A 202 -7.41 -9.35 -24.92
C GLU A 202 -6.29 -9.17 -23.90
N LEU A 203 -6.50 -8.37 -22.85
CA LEU A 203 -5.56 -8.25 -21.74
C LEU A 203 -5.28 -9.60 -21.08
N LEU A 204 -6.32 -10.41 -20.84
CA LEU A 204 -6.16 -11.73 -20.25
C LEU A 204 -5.42 -12.73 -21.16
N LYS A 205 -5.39 -12.50 -22.48
CA LYS A 205 -4.58 -13.30 -23.40
C LYS A 205 -3.11 -12.84 -23.41
N ARG A 206 -2.86 -11.54 -23.32
CA ARG A 206 -1.52 -10.96 -23.38
C ARG A 206 -0.73 -11.13 -22.09
N LEU A 207 -1.41 -11.07 -20.94
CA LEU A 207 -0.77 -11.18 -19.64
C LEU A 207 -0.43 -12.64 -19.30
N PRO A 208 0.81 -12.93 -18.84
CA PRO A 208 1.16 -14.27 -18.37
C PRO A 208 0.27 -14.74 -17.23
N GLU A 209 -0.17 -16.00 -17.25
CA GLU A 209 -1.07 -16.54 -16.23
C GLU A 209 -0.55 -16.35 -14.79
N PRO A 210 0.74 -16.62 -14.47
CA PRO A 210 1.25 -16.38 -13.12
C PRO A 210 1.11 -14.92 -12.67
N TYR A 211 1.25 -13.98 -13.61
CA TYR A 211 1.07 -12.55 -13.32
C TYR A 211 -0.40 -12.21 -13.08
N GLN A 212 -1.32 -12.82 -13.84
CA GLN A 212 -2.76 -12.66 -13.59
C GLN A 212 -3.15 -13.22 -12.21
N ARG A 213 -2.61 -14.40 -11.81
CA ARG A 213 -2.84 -14.98 -10.48
C ARG A 213 -2.35 -14.06 -9.37
N ALA A 214 -1.17 -13.47 -9.51
CA ALA A 214 -0.62 -12.53 -8.54
C ALA A 214 -1.47 -11.26 -8.41
N ILE A 215 -1.96 -10.68 -9.51
CA ILE A 215 -2.88 -9.54 -9.48
C ILE A 215 -4.20 -9.92 -8.80
N PHE A 216 -4.79 -11.06 -9.18
CA PHE A 216 -6.04 -11.56 -8.66
C PHE A 216 -5.96 -11.77 -7.14
N SER A 217 -4.97 -12.54 -6.68
CA SER A 217 -4.81 -12.88 -5.27
C SER A 217 -4.50 -11.66 -4.41
N SER A 218 -3.64 -10.77 -4.88
CA SER A 218 -3.31 -9.52 -4.18
C SER A 218 -4.52 -8.60 -4.03
N TRP A 219 -5.28 -8.40 -5.11
CA TRP A 219 -6.48 -7.56 -5.08
C TRP A 219 -7.55 -8.17 -4.17
N ALA A 220 -7.82 -9.47 -4.31
CA ALA A 220 -8.83 -10.18 -3.53
C ALA A 220 -8.48 -10.17 -2.04
N ALA A 221 -7.22 -10.48 -1.66
CA ALA A 221 -6.75 -10.42 -0.28
C ALA A 221 -6.94 -9.03 0.34
N SER A 222 -6.53 -7.99 -0.38
CA SER A 222 -6.67 -6.60 0.08
C SER A 222 -8.13 -6.21 0.33
N ARG A 223 -9.03 -6.56 -0.59
CA ARG A 223 -10.47 -6.26 -0.44
C ARG A 223 -11.13 -7.08 0.66
N PHE A 224 -10.78 -8.35 0.77
CA PHE A 224 -11.31 -9.22 1.82
C PHE A 224 -10.91 -8.72 3.22
N VAL A 225 -9.64 -8.41 3.45
CA VAL A 225 -9.16 -7.89 4.74
C VAL A 225 -9.84 -6.55 5.05
N SER A 226 -9.94 -5.64 4.08
CA SER A 226 -10.61 -4.35 4.27
C SER A 226 -12.09 -4.48 4.65
N LEU A 227 -12.80 -5.46 4.09
CA LEU A 227 -14.21 -5.75 4.38
C LEU A 227 -14.37 -6.49 5.71
N SER A 228 -13.52 -7.46 6.01
CA SER A 228 -13.60 -8.28 7.23
C SER A 228 -13.37 -7.46 8.49
N LEU A 229 -12.45 -6.50 8.46
CA LEU A 229 -12.25 -5.55 9.55
C LEU A 229 -13.43 -4.58 9.73
N SER A 230 -14.29 -4.44 8.72
CA SER A 230 -15.55 -3.73 8.88
C SER A 230 -16.68 -4.61 9.45
N HIS A 231 -16.59 -5.95 9.40
CA HIS A 231 -17.70 -6.84 9.72
C HIS A 231 -17.42 -8.05 10.64
N ARG A 232 -16.36 -8.16 11.35
CA ARG A 232 -15.97 -9.24 12.28
C ARG A 232 -14.73 -10.02 11.83
N PHE A 233 -13.75 -9.98 12.66
CA PHE A 233 -12.50 -10.77 12.64
C PHE A 233 -12.71 -12.29 12.72
N TRP A 234 -13.94 -12.79 12.64
CA TRP A 234 -14.29 -14.18 12.96
C TRP A 234 -14.32 -15.16 11.78
N THR A 235 -14.10 -14.70 10.57
CA THR A 235 -14.19 -15.58 9.37
C THR A 235 -12.85 -15.86 8.67
N LEU A 236 -11.72 -15.40 9.20
CA LEU A 236 -10.40 -15.62 8.58
C LEU A 236 -9.90 -17.08 8.67
N SER A 237 -10.61 -17.97 9.34
CA SER A 237 -10.21 -19.38 9.47
C SER A 237 -10.89 -20.34 8.48
N HIS A 238 -11.71 -19.83 7.53
CA HIS A 238 -12.43 -20.69 6.59
C HIS A 238 -12.46 -20.09 5.17
N PRO A 239 -11.57 -20.56 4.26
CA PRO A 239 -11.47 -20.08 2.86
C PRO A 239 -12.78 -20.21 2.07
N GLU A 240 -13.64 -21.14 2.43
CA GLU A 240 -14.95 -21.42 1.80
C GLU A 240 -15.93 -20.24 1.86
N HIS A 241 -15.79 -19.32 2.80
CA HIS A 241 -16.65 -18.12 2.89
C HIS A 241 -16.18 -16.97 1.98
N ILE A 242 -14.93 -17.00 1.53
CA ILE A 242 -14.35 -15.97 0.63
C ILE A 242 -15.04 -16.02 -0.74
N ALA A 243 -15.27 -17.22 -1.27
CA ALA A 243 -15.91 -17.42 -2.57
C ALA A 243 -17.34 -16.86 -2.59
N THR A 244 -18.10 -17.06 -1.51
CA THR A 244 -19.48 -16.59 -1.39
C THR A 244 -19.56 -15.06 -1.29
N ASP A 245 -18.67 -14.42 -0.55
CA ASP A 245 -18.66 -12.95 -0.41
C ASP A 245 -18.16 -12.24 -1.69
N LEU A 246 -17.26 -12.85 -2.45
CA LEU A 246 -16.84 -12.35 -3.76
C LEU A 246 -17.93 -12.51 -4.83
N GLN A 247 -18.73 -13.58 -4.78
CA GLN A 247 -19.83 -13.81 -5.72
C GLN A 247 -21.05 -12.92 -5.46
N VAL A 248 -21.35 -12.60 -4.19
CA VAL A 248 -22.54 -11.79 -3.82
C VAL A 248 -22.31 -10.29 -4.12
N ARG A 249 -21.06 -9.83 -4.31
CA ARG A 249 -20.72 -8.41 -4.53
C ARG A 249 -19.99 -8.15 -5.86
N CYS A 250 -19.91 -9.14 -6.72
CA CYS A 250 -19.61 -9.00 -8.14
C CYS A 250 -20.89 -8.84 -8.94
#